data_875cbc16da12e8f8ae137fd7aebb86a8
#
_entry.id   875cbc16da12e8f8ae137fd7aebb86a8
#
_cell.length_a   1.000
_cell.length_b   1.000
_cell.length_c   1.000
_cell.angle_alpha   90.00
_cell.angle_beta   90.00
_cell.angle_gamma   90.00
#
_symmetry.space_group_name_H-M   'P 1'
#
loop_
_entity.id
_entity.type
_entity.pdbx_description
1 polymer ?
#
loop_
_entity_poly.entity_id
_entity_poly.type
_entity_poly.pdbx_seq_one_letter_code
_entity_poly.pdbx_strand_id
1 'polypeptide(L)'
;MRLCSLASGSSGNSVLIQSDHATILIDAGYSAKRIESLLRTVGVHPKNLDAILVTHEHSDHIAGLGVLTRRYQLPIYANEKTWRAMEKKVGRHRDRDHVVFRNKQPFQIKDIGILPVPVHHDCADPVGYAIRCGEEKIAVLTDTGFVDAYMMNAMRGADIYYLEANYEDLLLRHGPYSLWSKRRIASEVGHLSNHQSGEVLCEWLEGRGEQVLLAHMSINNNTEECCLHTVSQMLTENGFAVGSRVHVCVAPRCAPSGFFSAGTVGGLPNTSRTTKQDPDFRCTSPIPGIVEGAQG
;
A
#
# COMPACT_ATOMS: atom_id res chain seq x y z
N MET A 1 -4.07 10.37 -10.80
CA MET A 1 -3.14 9.76 -9.80
C MET A 1 -2.65 8.41 -10.30
N ARG A 2 -1.41 7.99 -9.97
CA ARG A 2 -0.86 6.68 -10.40
C ARG A 2 -0.05 6.01 -9.30
N LEU A 3 -0.01 4.68 -9.36
CA LEU A 3 0.72 3.80 -8.44
C LEU A 3 1.78 3.00 -9.20
N CYS A 4 2.94 2.79 -8.60
CA CYS A 4 3.93 1.82 -9.03
C CYS A 4 4.46 1.06 -7.81
N SER A 5 4.30 -0.26 -7.78
CA SER A 5 5.03 -1.10 -6.82
C SER A 5 6.49 -1.13 -7.22
N LEU A 6 7.37 -0.59 -6.41
CA LEU A 6 8.82 -0.67 -6.63
C LEU A 6 9.36 -2.04 -6.26
N ALA A 7 8.78 -2.64 -5.22
CA ALA A 7 9.08 -3.99 -4.75
C ALA A 7 7.99 -4.46 -3.80
N SER A 8 7.75 -5.77 -3.72
CA SER A 8 6.68 -6.35 -2.92
C SER A 8 7.05 -7.73 -2.36
N GLY A 9 6.92 -7.93 -1.05
CA GLY A 9 7.13 -9.20 -0.34
C GLY A 9 8.13 -9.10 0.81
N SER A 10 8.32 -10.18 1.54
CA SER A 10 9.11 -10.28 2.79
C SER A 10 10.58 -9.85 2.70
N SER A 11 11.09 -9.56 1.51
CA SER A 11 12.47 -9.05 1.32
C SER A 11 12.56 -7.54 1.34
N GLY A 12 11.44 -6.85 1.12
CA GLY A 12 11.34 -5.41 1.13
C GLY A 12 10.15 -4.91 0.32
N ASN A 13 9.39 -4.01 0.92
CA ASN A 13 8.19 -3.40 0.38
C ASN A 13 8.42 -1.92 0.13
N SER A 14 7.95 -1.43 -1.00
CA SER A 14 7.95 -0.01 -1.31
C SER A 14 7.00 0.29 -2.45
N VAL A 15 6.07 1.22 -2.25
CA VAL A 15 5.08 1.62 -3.23
C VAL A 15 5.20 3.12 -3.50
N LEU A 16 5.26 3.48 -4.76
CA LEU A 16 5.31 4.87 -5.22
C LEU A 16 3.93 5.32 -5.64
N ILE A 17 3.46 6.44 -5.09
CA ILE A 17 2.22 7.12 -5.47
C ILE A 17 2.57 8.48 -6.04
N GLN A 18 1.98 8.83 -7.17
CA GLN A 18 2.16 10.13 -7.80
C GLN A 18 0.83 10.74 -8.23
N SER A 19 0.66 12.01 -7.93
CA SER A 19 -0.33 12.90 -8.53
C SER A 19 0.37 13.92 -9.45
N ASP A 20 -0.34 14.95 -9.86
CA ASP A 20 0.24 16.05 -10.64
C ASP A 20 1.20 16.91 -9.80
N HIS A 21 0.99 16.99 -8.48
CA HIS A 21 1.74 17.85 -7.58
C HIS A 21 2.53 17.13 -6.50
N ALA A 22 2.19 15.87 -6.19
CA ALA A 22 2.83 15.12 -5.11
C ALA A 22 3.44 13.79 -5.57
N THR A 23 4.56 13.43 -4.95
CA THR A 23 5.23 12.14 -5.12
C THR A 23 5.53 11.56 -3.76
N ILE A 24 4.84 10.49 -3.38
CA ILE A 24 4.90 9.87 -2.05
C ILE A 24 5.43 8.45 -2.16
N LEU A 25 6.28 8.06 -1.24
CA LEU A 25 6.70 6.68 -1.06
C LEU A 25 5.96 6.07 0.13
N ILE A 26 5.36 4.90 -0.03
CA ILE A 26 4.84 4.11 1.08
C ILE A 26 5.84 3.01 1.33
N ASP A 27 6.42 3.00 2.52
CA ASP A 27 7.51 2.15 2.98
C ASP A 27 8.82 2.26 2.18
N ALA A 28 9.90 1.88 2.82
CA ALA A 28 11.26 1.84 2.27
C ALA A 28 11.98 0.59 2.77
N GLY A 29 11.44 -0.58 2.41
CA GLY A 29 11.84 -1.87 2.97
C GLY A 29 13.17 -2.41 2.49
N TYR A 30 13.72 -1.90 1.38
CA TYR A 30 15.09 -2.20 0.95
C TYR A 30 16.09 -1.15 1.42
N SER A 31 17.39 -1.45 1.27
CA SER A 31 18.43 -0.43 1.51
C SER A 31 18.18 0.82 0.65
N ALA A 32 18.54 2.00 1.17
CA ALA A 32 18.37 3.27 0.45
C ALA A 32 18.96 3.22 -0.97
N LYS A 33 20.16 2.60 -1.14
CA LYS A 33 20.77 2.43 -2.47
C LYS A 33 19.88 1.63 -3.42
N ARG A 34 19.20 0.59 -2.91
CA ARG A 34 18.29 -0.22 -3.74
C ARG A 34 17.03 0.56 -4.10
N ILE A 35 16.40 1.26 -3.13
CA ILE A 35 15.24 2.13 -3.37
C ILE A 35 15.56 3.21 -4.41
N GLU A 36 16.72 3.89 -4.26
CA GLU A 36 17.19 4.88 -5.24
C GLU A 36 17.32 4.29 -6.66
N SER A 37 17.86 3.07 -6.75
CA SER A 37 17.97 2.38 -8.05
C SER A 37 16.60 2.08 -8.65
N LEU A 38 15.65 1.57 -7.85
CA LEU A 38 14.29 1.24 -8.29
C LEU A 38 13.52 2.51 -8.73
N LEU A 39 13.62 3.60 -7.97
CA LEU A 39 13.03 4.89 -8.35
C LEU A 39 13.56 5.39 -9.69
N ARG A 40 14.89 5.33 -9.90
CA ARG A 40 15.50 5.73 -11.18
C ARG A 40 15.04 4.89 -12.36
N THR A 41 14.80 3.59 -12.15
CA THR A 41 14.28 2.69 -13.20
C THR A 41 12.93 3.16 -13.73
N VAL A 42 12.11 3.78 -12.87
CA VAL A 42 10.80 4.36 -13.25
C VAL A 42 10.84 5.86 -13.52
N GLY A 43 12.05 6.41 -13.73
CA GLY A 43 12.25 7.81 -14.10
C GLY A 43 12.06 8.81 -12.94
N VAL A 44 12.02 8.34 -11.68
CA VAL A 44 11.84 9.21 -10.52
C VAL A 44 13.16 9.40 -9.78
N HIS A 45 13.56 10.66 -9.59
CA HIS A 45 14.70 10.97 -8.75
C HIS A 45 14.28 11.07 -7.29
N PRO A 46 15.01 10.46 -6.33
CA PRO A 46 14.64 10.50 -4.90
C PRO A 46 14.46 11.89 -4.30
N LYS A 47 15.09 12.92 -4.87
CA LYS A 47 14.89 14.33 -4.48
C LYS A 47 13.49 14.86 -4.77
N ASN A 48 12.77 14.20 -5.68
CA ASN A 48 11.42 14.59 -6.07
C ASN A 48 10.35 13.96 -5.17
N LEU A 49 10.75 13.14 -4.20
CA LEU A 49 9.84 12.64 -3.17
C LEU A 49 9.47 13.77 -2.21
N ASP A 50 8.21 13.84 -1.87
CA ASP A 50 7.67 14.82 -0.92
C ASP A 50 7.57 14.26 0.50
N ALA A 51 7.35 12.94 0.62
CA ALA A 51 7.18 12.27 1.89
C ALA A 51 7.41 10.75 1.79
N ILE A 52 7.67 10.14 2.94
CA ILE A 52 7.61 8.68 3.11
C ILE A 52 6.55 8.39 4.17
N LEU A 53 5.52 7.62 3.79
CA LEU A 53 4.53 7.07 4.72
C LEU A 53 5.02 5.71 5.20
N VAL A 54 4.84 5.40 6.46
CA VAL A 54 5.23 4.10 7.04
C VAL A 54 3.97 3.36 7.47
N THR A 55 3.83 2.12 7.01
CA THR A 55 2.73 1.25 7.41
C THR A 55 2.95 0.70 8.81
N HIS A 56 4.14 0.15 9.08
CA HIS A 56 4.56 -0.40 10.37
C HIS A 56 6.08 -0.56 10.45
N GLU A 57 6.61 -0.98 11.60
CA GLU A 57 8.05 -0.97 11.94
C GLU A 57 8.85 -2.22 11.56
N HIS A 58 8.29 -3.19 10.84
CA HIS A 58 9.06 -4.36 10.40
C HIS A 58 10.19 -3.96 9.45
N SER A 59 11.28 -4.73 9.49
CA SER A 59 12.52 -4.38 8.76
C SER A 59 12.33 -4.31 7.25
N ASP A 60 11.49 -5.14 6.69
CA ASP A 60 11.15 -5.17 5.26
C ASP A 60 10.21 -4.02 4.83
N HIS A 61 9.89 -3.10 5.76
CA HIS A 61 9.17 -1.85 5.49
C HIS A 61 10.00 -0.60 5.77
N ILE A 62 11.05 -0.69 6.62
CA ILE A 62 11.79 0.51 7.06
C ILE A 62 13.31 0.45 6.85
N ALA A 63 13.89 -0.62 6.27
CA ALA A 63 15.35 -0.81 6.21
C ALA A 63 16.13 0.36 5.57
N GLY A 64 15.56 1.05 4.59
CA GLY A 64 16.19 2.21 3.92
C GLY A 64 15.79 3.56 4.48
N LEU A 65 14.76 3.60 5.34
CA LEU A 65 14.05 4.81 5.75
C LEU A 65 14.98 5.89 6.31
N GLY A 66 15.76 5.55 7.33
CA GLY A 66 16.63 6.52 7.99
C GLY A 66 17.74 7.09 7.08
N VAL A 67 18.26 6.31 6.14
CA VAL A 67 19.26 6.78 5.18
C VAL A 67 18.64 7.70 4.14
N LEU A 68 17.47 7.34 3.59
CA LEU A 68 16.76 8.17 2.61
C LEU A 68 16.38 9.52 3.22
N THR A 69 15.80 9.51 4.42
CA THR A 69 15.41 10.74 5.12
C THR A 69 16.59 11.68 5.34
N ARG A 70 17.71 11.18 5.87
CA ARG A 70 18.90 12.01 6.08
C ARG A 70 19.50 12.54 4.78
N ARG A 71 19.52 11.73 3.71
CA ARG A 71 20.13 12.08 2.42
C ARG A 71 19.31 13.10 1.64
N TYR A 72 18.00 12.93 1.63
CA TYR A 72 17.10 13.74 0.79
C TYR A 72 16.22 14.69 1.59
N GLN A 73 16.37 14.70 2.94
CA GLN A 73 15.62 15.56 3.85
C GLN A 73 14.10 15.35 3.78
N LEU A 74 13.70 14.08 3.63
CA LEU A 74 12.30 13.69 3.46
C LEU A 74 11.60 13.57 4.82
N PRO A 75 10.39 14.15 4.97
CA PRO A 75 9.56 13.91 6.13
C PRO A 75 9.04 12.46 6.13
N ILE A 76 9.02 11.86 7.32
CA ILE A 76 8.47 10.53 7.58
C ILE A 76 7.14 10.71 8.31
N TYR A 77 6.11 10.08 7.80
CA TYR A 77 4.79 10.05 8.38
C TYR A 77 4.52 8.66 8.97
N ALA A 78 4.27 8.59 10.28
CA ALA A 78 3.85 7.38 10.97
C ALA A 78 2.97 7.74 12.16
N ASN A 79 2.20 6.80 12.70
CA ASN A 79 1.52 7.02 13.97
C ASN A 79 2.51 6.92 15.14
N GLU A 80 2.06 7.39 16.30
CA GLU A 80 2.90 7.51 17.52
C GLU A 80 3.57 6.20 17.93
N LYS A 81 2.84 5.06 17.89
CA LYS A 81 3.38 3.78 18.36
C LYS A 81 4.39 3.20 17.37
N THR A 82 4.11 3.29 16.08
CA THR A 82 5.05 2.91 15.01
C THR A 82 6.33 3.74 15.11
N TRP A 83 6.22 5.06 15.34
CA TRP A 83 7.37 5.93 15.57
C TRP A 83 8.26 5.43 16.72
N ARG A 84 7.65 5.18 17.89
CA ARG A 84 8.39 4.68 19.07
C ARG A 84 9.09 3.34 18.77
N ALA A 85 8.43 2.45 18.03
CA ALA A 85 8.96 1.13 17.71
C ALA A 85 10.13 1.18 16.70
N MET A 86 10.10 2.12 15.74
CA MET A 86 11.14 2.24 14.71
C MET A 86 12.26 3.24 15.03
N GLU A 87 12.13 4.10 16.04
CA GLU A 87 13.04 5.22 16.32
C GLU A 87 14.52 4.82 16.32
N LYS A 88 14.87 3.75 17.03
CA LYS A 88 16.24 3.25 17.11
C LYS A 88 16.77 2.75 15.76
N LYS A 89 15.90 2.18 14.91
CA LYS A 89 16.27 1.66 13.59
C LYS A 89 16.43 2.79 12.57
N VAL A 90 15.58 3.80 12.63
CA VAL A 90 15.65 5.01 11.78
C VAL A 90 16.89 5.83 12.12
N GLY A 91 17.21 5.93 13.41
CA GLY A 91 18.34 6.70 13.91
C GLY A 91 18.08 8.22 13.86
N ARG A 92 19.13 9.03 13.90
CA ARG A 92 19.01 10.50 13.95
C ARG A 92 18.30 11.05 12.72
N HIS A 93 17.30 11.90 12.92
CA HIS A 93 16.58 12.67 11.92
C HIS A 93 16.31 14.08 12.49
N ARG A 94 15.88 15.01 11.64
CA ARG A 94 15.53 16.37 12.11
C ARG A 94 14.09 16.34 12.65
N ASP A 95 13.80 17.17 13.65
CA ASP A 95 12.46 17.25 14.25
C ASP A 95 11.36 17.50 13.22
N ARG A 96 11.64 18.35 12.23
CA ARG A 96 10.71 18.63 11.12
C ARG A 96 10.46 17.46 10.17
N ASP A 97 11.32 16.45 10.18
CA ASP A 97 11.17 15.24 9.37
C ASP A 97 10.34 14.18 10.11
N HIS A 98 9.97 14.43 11.37
CA HIS A 98 9.17 13.58 12.22
C HIS A 98 7.71 14.05 12.22
N VAL A 99 6.86 13.42 11.40
CA VAL A 99 5.44 13.79 11.31
C VAL A 99 4.58 12.67 11.88
N VAL A 100 3.78 12.98 12.89
CA VAL A 100 2.89 12.03 13.54
C VAL A 100 1.47 12.25 13.05
N PHE A 101 0.84 11.19 12.54
CA PHE A 101 -0.59 11.17 12.23
C PHE A 101 -1.37 10.33 13.26
N ARG A 102 -2.68 10.46 13.26
CA ARG A 102 -3.59 9.61 14.03
C ARG A 102 -4.34 8.67 13.10
N ASN A 103 -4.43 7.41 13.49
CA ASN A 103 -5.21 6.41 12.76
C ASN A 103 -6.68 6.87 12.62
N LYS A 104 -7.32 6.56 11.50
CA LYS A 104 -8.70 6.95 11.15
C LYS A 104 -8.91 8.47 11.01
N GLN A 105 -7.88 9.30 11.07
CA GLN A 105 -7.97 10.74 10.83
C GLN A 105 -7.26 11.07 9.53
N PRO A 106 -7.98 11.57 8.51
CA PRO A 106 -7.36 11.93 7.25
C PRO A 106 -6.47 13.15 7.39
N PHE A 107 -5.39 13.15 6.61
CA PHE A 107 -4.48 14.29 6.45
C PHE A 107 -4.14 14.49 4.98
N GLN A 108 -3.46 15.58 4.65
CA GLN A 108 -3.15 15.93 3.28
C GLN A 108 -1.65 16.18 3.09
N ILE A 109 -1.14 15.72 1.96
CA ILE A 109 0.19 16.08 1.44
C ILE A 109 -0.03 16.66 0.05
N LYS A 110 0.13 17.98 -0.09
CA LYS A 110 -0.18 18.75 -1.30
C LYS A 110 -1.63 18.47 -1.77
N ASP A 111 -1.82 17.86 -2.94
CA ASP A 111 -3.11 17.53 -3.54
C ASP A 111 -3.61 16.11 -3.19
N ILE A 112 -2.84 15.34 -2.42
CA ILE A 112 -3.19 13.98 -2.03
C ILE A 112 -3.77 13.96 -0.61
N GLY A 113 -5.01 13.50 -0.48
CA GLY A 113 -5.64 13.17 0.80
C GLY A 113 -5.32 11.72 1.20
N ILE A 114 -4.97 11.49 2.45
CA ILE A 114 -4.51 10.21 2.98
C ILE A 114 -5.30 9.86 4.23
N LEU A 115 -5.95 8.70 4.22
CA LEU A 115 -6.62 8.12 5.38
C LEU A 115 -5.83 6.90 5.87
N PRO A 116 -5.18 6.96 7.05
CA PRO A 116 -4.57 5.79 7.66
C PRO A 116 -5.66 4.85 8.19
N VAL A 117 -5.68 3.63 7.69
CA VAL A 117 -6.66 2.58 8.03
C VAL A 117 -5.96 1.54 8.88
N PRO A 118 -6.32 1.38 10.17
CA PRO A 118 -5.73 0.33 11.02
C PRO A 118 -5.93 -1.05 10.41
N VAL A 119 -4.89 -1.88 10.49
CA VAL A 119 -4.89 -3.28 10.03
C VAL A 119 -4.53 -4.22 11.17
N HIS A 120 -4.68 -5.52 10.96
CA HIS A 120 -4.48 -6.55 11.99
C HIS A 120 -3.18 -7.32 11.72
N HIS A 121 -2.08 -6.85 12.32
CA HIS A 121 -0.76 -7.47 12.17
C HIS A 121 0.02 -7.45 13.50
N ASP A 122 1.00 -8.34 13.65
CA ASP A 122 1.79 -8.51 14.87
C ASP A 122 2.92 -7.47 15.01
N CYS A 123 2.54 -6.21 15.07
CA CYS A 123 3.43 -5.06 15.26
C CYS A 123 2.76 -3.97 16.12
N ALA A 124 3.41 -2.81 16.32
CA ALA A 124 3.01 -1.85 17.33
C ALA A 124 1.64 -1.19 17.08
N ASP A 125 1.36 -0.73 15.85
CA ASP A 125 0.09 -0.09 15.46
C ASP A 125 0.01 0.04 13.92
N PRO A 126 -0.18 -1.07 13.20
CA PRO A 126 -0.08 -1.12 11.75
C PRO A 126 -1.22 -0.41 11.04
N VAL A 127 -0.93 0.15 9.87
CA VAL A 127 -1.93 0.80 9.01
C VAL A 127 -1.71 0.45 7.54
N GLY A 128 -2.83 0.32 6.80
CA GLY A 128 -2.88 0.54 5.37
C GLY A 128 -3.30 1.96 5.06
N TYR A 129 -3.43 2.31 3.78
CA TYR A 129 -3.78 3.66 3.37
C TYR A 129 -4.88 3.66 2.29
N ALA A 130 -5.96 4.42 2.53
CA ALA A 130 -6.84 4.85 1.46
C ALA A 130 -6.41 6.26 1.02
N ILE A 131 -6.14 6.44 -0.28
CA ILE A 131 -5.48 7.64 -0.84
C ILE A 131 -6.40 8.23 -1.90
N ARG A 132 -6.62 9.53 -1.86
CA ARG A 132 -7.47 10.26 -2.81
C ARG A 132 -6.77 11.47 -3.42
N CYS A 133 -7.09 11.71 -4.69
CA CYS A 133 -6.77 12.96 -5.38
C CYS A 133 -7.96 13.29 -6.29
N GLY A 134 -8.73 14.32 -5.93
CA GLY A 134 -10.03 14.55 -6.55
C GLY A 134 -10.96 13.34 -6.40
N GLU A 135 -11.48 12.86 -7.52
CA GLU A 135 -12.37 11.68 -7.56
C GLU A 135 -11.60 10.34 -7.61
N GLU A 136 -10.30 10.37 -7.84
CA GLU A 136 -9.47 9.18 -7.94
C GLU A 136 -9.13 8.61 -6.57
N LYS A 137 -9.17 7.28 -6.44
CA LYS A 137 -8.87 6.59 -5.18
C LYS A 137 -7.95 5.39 -5.40
N ILE A 138 -6.97 5.25 -4.53
CA ILE A 138 -6.07 4.09 -4.43
C ILE A 138 -6.18 3.50 -3.04
N ALA A 139 -6.34 2.19 -2.93
CA ALA A 139 -6.32 1.44 -1.68
C ALA A 139 -5.02 0.64 -1.58
N VAL A 140 -4.27 0.81 -0.50
CA VAL A 140 -3.04 0.05 -0.20
C VAL A 140 -3.24 -0.70 1.10
N LEU A 141 -3.31 -2.03 1.02
CA LEU A 141 -3.56 -2.90 2.14
C LEU A 141 -2.66 -4.13 2.07
N THR A 142 -1.67 -4.19 2.93
CA THR A 142 -0.79 -5.33 3.13
C THR A 142 -0.61 -5.62 4.61
N ASP A 143 -0.13 -6.79 4.93
CA ASP A 143 0.19 -7.21 6.29
C ASP A 143 -1.04 -7.15 7.22
N THR A 144 -2.04 -7.96 6.89
CA THR A 144 -3.23 -8.12 7.70
C THR A 144 -3.73 -9.56 7.67
N GLY A 145 -4.10 -10.10 8.83
CA GLY A 145 -4.63 -11.46 8.92
C GLY A 145 -6.10 -11.57 8.53
N PHE A 146 -6.85 -10.46 8.54
CA PHE A 146 -8.23 -10.37 8.06
C PHE A 146 -8.63 -8.92 7.77
N VAL A 147 -9.76 -8.74 7.11
CA VAL A 147 -10.31 -7.42 6.79
C VAL A 147 -11.61 -7.22 7.57
N ASP A 148 -11.63 -6.25 8.47
CA ASP A 148 -12.80 -5.92 9.28
C ASP A 148 -13.77 -4.95 8.55
N ALA A 149 -14.94 -4.70 9.17
CA ALA A 149 -15.98 -3.84 8.59
C ALA A 149 -15.50 -2.39 8.35
N TYR A 150 -14.59 -1.86 9.18
CA TYR A 150 -14.04 -0.52 8.97
C TYR A 150 -13.12 -0.50 7.75
N MET A 151 -12.20 -1.46 7.65
CA MET A 151 -11.30 -1.62 6.50
C MET A 151 -12.10 -1.82 5.22
N MET A 152 -13.14 -2.69 5.24
CA MET A 152 -14.05 -2.92 4.11
C MET A 152 -14.65 -1.61 3.60
N ASN A 153 -15.16 -0.77 4.49
CA ASN A 153 -15.77 0.51 4.11
C ASN A 153 -14.72 1.54 3.65
N ALA A 154 -13.62 1.67 4.38
CA ALA A 154 -12.59 2.67 4.10
C ALA A 154 -11.88 2.45 2.75
N MET A 155 -11.71 1.19 2.33
CA MET A 155 -11.00 0.82 1.10
C MET A 155 -11.90 0.70 -0.13
N ARG A 156 -13.20 0.47 0.03
CA ARG A 156 -14.18 0.33 -1.07
C ARG A 156 -14.16 1.51 -2.03
N GLY A 157 -14.46 1.24 -3.29
CA GLY A 157 -14.59 2.25 -4.34
C GLY A 157 -13.27 2.82 -4.84
N ALA A 158 -12.16 2.10 -4.67
CA ALA A 158 -10.89 2.48 -5.26
C ALA A 158 -10.81 2.11 -6.75
N ASP A 159 -10.02 2.86 -7.51
CA ASP A 159 -9.70 2.57 -8.91
C ASP A 159 -8.54 1.57 -8.99
N ILE A 160 -7.65 1.62 -7.99
CA ILE A 160 -6.49 0.73 -7.90
C ILE A 160 -6.48 0.13 -6.49
N TYR A 161 -6.42 -1.18 -6.43
CA TYR A 161 -6.23 -1.95 -5.21
C TYR A 161 -4.82 -2.56 -5.20
N TYR A 162 -4.00 -2.17 -4.25
CA TYR A 162 -2.75 -2.83 -3.89
C TYR A 162 -3.04 -3.68 -2.66
N LEU A 163 -3.37 -4.95 -2.88
CA LEU A 163 -3.89 -5.83 -1.84
C LEU A 163 -2.96 -7.02 -1.62
N GLU A 164 -2.72 -7.37 -0.36
CA GLU A 164 -2.01 -8.59 -0.01
C GLU A 164 -2.67 -9.83 -0.58
N ALA A 165 -1.85 -10.77 -1.07
CA ALA A 165 -2.19 -12.16 -1.35
C ALA A 165 -0.96 -13.01 -1.02
N ASN A 166 -0.77 -13.27 0.28
CA ASN A 166 0.51 -13.74 0.79
C ASN A 166 0.74 -15.22 0.49
N TYR A 167 -0.24 -16.07 0.72
CA TYR A 167 -0.04 -17.52 0.63
C TYR A 167 -1.20 -18.25 -0.04
N GLU A 168 -0.88 -19.40 -0.63
CA GLU A 168 -1.83 -20.43 -1.04
C GLU A 168 -1.96 -21.46 0.07
N ASP A 169 -3.19 -21.81 0.46
CA ASP A 169 -3.47 -22.67 1.62
C ASP A 169 -2.76 -24.03 1.54
N LEU A 170 -2.77 -24.66 0.38
CA LEU A 170 -2.09 -25.95 0.17
C LEU A 170 -0.57 -25.81 0.27
N LEU A 171 -0.01 -24.74 -0.31
CA LEU A 171 1.44 -24.50 -0.27
C LEU A 171 1.90 -24.16 1.15
N LEU A 172 1.13 -23.36 1.91
CA LEU A 172 1.44 -23.10 3.31
C LEU A 172 1.36 -24.38 4.16
N ARG A 173 0.30 -25.18 3.96
CA ARG A 173 0.09 -26.44 4.71
C ARG A 173 1.23 -27.43 4.50
N HIS A 174 1.70 -27.60 3.27
CA HIS A 174 2.74 -28.57 2.89
C HIS A 174 4.15 -27.94 2.80
N GLY A 175 4.29 -26.64 2.93
CA GLY A 175 5.55 -25.91 2.82
C GLY A 175 6.55 -26.22 3.94
N PRO A 176 7.78 -25.71 3.83
CA PRO A 176 8.90 -26.08 4.70
C PRO A 176 8.86 -25.43 6.09
N TYR A 177 7.93 -24.52 6.35
CA TYR A 177 7.88 -23.78 7.60
C TYR A 177 7.45 -24.66 8.77
N SER A 178 7.90 -24.27 9.97
CA SER A 178 7.44 -24.90 11.23
C SER A 178 5.94 -24.74 11.44
N LEU A 179 5.33 -25.65 12.18
CA LEU A 179 3.89 -25.54 12.53
C LEU A 179 3.57 -24.19 13.22
N TRP A 180 4.47 -23.70 14.05
CA TRP A 180 4.33 -22.40 14.71
C TRP A 180 4.28 -21.27 13.68
N SER A 181 5.23 -21.24 12.71
CA SER A 181 5.24 -20.22 11.64
C SER A 181 4.00 -20.29 10.76
N LYS A 182 3.56 -21.50 10.41
CA LYS A 182 2.33 -21.70 9.61
C LYS A 182 1.09 -21.17 10.33
N ARG A 183 0.96 -21.45 11.63
CA ARG A 183 -0.15 -20.94 12.46
C ARG A 183 -0.10 -19.41 12.58
N ARG A 184 1.09 -18.83 12.76
CA ARG A 184 1.25 -17.38 12.81
C ARG A 184 0.85 -16.74 11.47
N ILE A 185 1.30 -17.26 10.34
CA ILE A 185 0.97 -16.74 9.01
C ILE A 185 -0.56 -16.78 8.77
N ALA A 186 -1.24 -17.85 9.13
CA ALA A 186 -2.67 -18.01 8.94
C ALA A 186 -3.52 -17.47 10.10
N SER A 187 -2.95 -16.71 11.04
CA SER A 187 -3.69 -16.14 12.18
C SER A 187 -4.32 -14.78 11.84
N GLU A 188 -5.21 -14.32 12.73
CA GLU A 188 -5.84 -12.99 12.62
C GLU A 188 -4.84 -11.81 12.63
N VAL A 189 -3.61 -12.03 13.04
CA VAL A 189 -2.51 -11.04 13.01
C VAL A 189 -1.40 -11.46 12.05
N GLY A 190 -1.66 -12.41 11.18
CA GLY A 190 -0.76 -12.90 10.15
C GLY A 190 -0.97 -12.19 8.83
N HIS A 191 -1.36 -12.95 7.81
CA HIS A 191 -1.49 -12.50 6.43
C HIS A 191 -2.75 -13.07 5.76
N LEU A 192 -3.22 -12.43 4.69
CA LEU A 192 -4.30 -12.95 3.86
C LEU A 192 -3.81 -14.08 2.93
N SER A 193 -4.61 -15.13 2.82
CA SER A 193 -4.44 -16.13 1.75
C SER A 193 -4.93 -15.57 0.41
N ASN A 194 -4.59 -16.25 -0.69
CA ASN A 194 -5.14 -15.94 -2.02
C ASN A 194 -6.67 -15.97 -2.02
N HIS A 195 -7.26 -16.95 -1.32
CA HIS A 195 -8.70 -17.09 -1.20
C HIS A 195 -9.33 -15.91 -0.46
N GLN A 196 -8.82 -15.56 0.72
CA GLN A 196 -9.31 -14.40 1.49
C GLN A 196 -9.19 -13.09 0.71
N SER A 197 -8.10 -12.91 -0.04
CA SER A 197 -7.92 -11.74 -0.90
C SER A 197 -8.96 -11.70 -2.03
N GLY A 198 -9.31 -12.85 -2.61
CA GLY A 198 -10.39 -12.98 -3.57
C GLY A 198 -11.76 -12.63 -2.97
N GLU A 199 -12.08 -13.10 -1.77
CA GLU A 199 -13.31 -12.76 -1.04
C GLU A 199 -13.42 -11.24 -0.81
N VAL A 200 -12.35 -10.62 -0.33
CA VAL A 200 -12.29 -9.16 -0.11
C VAL A 200 -12.51 -8.40 -1.41
N LEU A 201 -11.90 -8.82 -2.51
CA LEU A 201 -12.07 -8.19 -3.82
C LEU A 201 -13.49 -8.35 -4.37
N CYS A 202 -14.15 -9.49 -4.15
CA CYS A 202 -15.56 -9.67 -4.53
C CYS A 202 -16.48 -8.65 -3.87
N GLU A 203 -16.17 -8.21 -2.65
CA GLU A 203 -16.92 -7.18 -1.93
C GLU A 203 -16.57 -5.74 -2.34
N TRP A 204 -15.33 -5.51 -2.81
CA TRP A 204 -14.85 -4.15 -3.14
C TRP A 204 -15.08 -3.75 -4.59
N LEU A 205 -14.96 -4.69 -5.52
CA LEU A 205 -15.04 -4.42 -6.95
C LEU A 205 -16.46 -4.13 -7.41
N GLU A 206 -16.59 -3.24 -8.38
CA GLU A 206 -17.85 -2.87 -9.03
C GLU A 206 -17.85 -3.22 -10.52
N GLY A 207 -16.72 -3.70 -11.07
CA GLY A 207 -16.57 -4.06 -12.49
C GLY A 207 -16.56 -2.85 -13.42
N ARG A 208 -15.98 -1.73 -12.97
CA ARG A 208 -15.95 -0.44 -13.70
C ARG A 208 -14.57 -0.09 -14.26
N GLY A 209 -13.65 -1.07 -14.32
CA GLY A 209 -12.29 -0.90 -14.84
C GLY A 209 -11.22 -0.85 -13.78
N GLU A 210 -11.49 -1.39 -12.60
CA GLU A 210 -10.55 -1.40 -11.49
C GLU A 210 -9.32 -2.22 -11.81
N GLN A 211 -8.18 -1.77 -11.27
CA GLN A 211 -6.90 -2.41 -11.40
C GLN A 211 -6.49 -3.00 -10.04
N VAL A 212 -6.15 -4.27 -10.02
CA VAL A 212 -5.76 -5.01 -8.81
C VAL A 212 -4.31 -5.46 -8.94
N LEU A 213 -3.45 -5.02 -8.03
CA LEU A 213 -2.11 -5.54 -7.83
C LEU A 213 -2.10 -6.41 -6.59
N LEU A 214 -2.03 -7.73 -6.78
CA LEU A 214 -1.85 -8.69 -5.71
C LEU A 214 -0.40 -8.59 -5.21
N ALA A 215 -0.24 -8.34 -3.93
CA ALA A 215 1.02 -7.90 -3.34
C ALA A 215 1.47 -8.76 -2.16
N HIS A 216 2.64 -8.50 -1.63
CA HIS A 216 3.21 -9.11 -0.42
C HIS A 216 3.20 -10.66 -0.44
N MET A 217 3.48 -11.22 -1.60
CA MET A 217 3.43 -12.67 -1.84
C MET A 217 4.62 -13.38 -1.19
N SER A 218 4.36 -14.46 -0.44
CA SER A 218 5.37 -15.33 0.16
C SER A 218 6.22 -16.04 -0.90
N ILE A 219 7.52 -16.12 -0.69
CA ILE A 219 8.43 -16.83 -1.61
C ILE A 219 8.29 -18.36 -1.51
N ASN A 220 7.88 -18.86 -0.34
CA ASN A 220 7.85 -20.29 -0.05
C ASN A 220 6.43 -20.87 -0.07
N ASN A 221 5.42 -20.03 0.13
CA ASN A 221 4.05 -20.50 0.32
C ASN A 221 3.09 -19.96 -0.76
N ASN A 222 3.63 -19.40 -1.85
CA ASN A 222 2.83 -18.93 -2.97
C ASN A 222 3.63 -18.95 -4.28
N THR A 223 2.91 -18.92 -5.40
CA THR A 223 3.46 -18.64 -6.73
C THR A 223 2.57 -17.62 -7.44
N GLU A 224 3.13 -16.90 -8.39
CA GLU A 224 2.37 -15.95 -9.21
C GLU A 224 1.20 -16.64 -9.92
N GLU A 225 1.44 -17.83 -10.45
CA GLU A 225 0.42 -18.63 -11.14
C GLU A 225 -0.73 -19.03 -10.20
N CYS A 226 -0.43 -19.59 -9.00
CA CYS A 226 -1.45 -19.94 -8.02
C CYS A 226 -2.24 -18.72 -7.57
N CYS A 227 -1.56 -17.62 -7.27
CA CYS A 227 -2.17 -16.38 -6.83
C CYS A 227 -3.16 -15.82 -7.87
N LEU A 228 -2.71 -15.67 -9.12
CA LEU A 228 -3.55 -15.19 -10.21
C LEU A 228 -4.71 -16.15 -10.52
N HIS A 229 -4.45 -17.46 -10.51
CA HIS A 229 -5.49 -18.47 -10.77
C HIS A 229 -6.59 -18.40 -9.70
N THR A 230 -6.24 -18.52 -8.42
CA THR A 230 -7.20 -18.51 -7.30
C THR A 230 -8.06 -17.26 -7.31
N VAL A 231 -7.43 -16.07 -7.37
CA VAL A 231 -8.15 -14.80 -7.31
C VAL A 231 -8.99 -14.58 -8.57
N SER A 232 -8.43 -14.80 -9.77
CA SER A 232 -9.17 -14.58 -11.02
C SER A 232 -10.33 -15.54 -11.20
N GLN A 233 -10.18 -16.79 -10.76
CA GLN A 233 -11.27 -17.77 -10.77
C GLN A 233 -12.42 -17.31 -9.86
N MET A 234 -12.12 -16.94 -8.61
CA MET A 234 -13.14 -16.45 -7.67
C MET A 234 -13.89 -15.24 -8.21
N LEU A 235 -13.17 -14.25 -8.75
CA LEU A 235 -13.79 -13.06 -9.35
C LEU A 235 -14.69 -13.43 -10.53
N THR A 236 -14.27 -14.36 -11.40
CA THR A 236 -15.05 -14.81 -12.55
C THR A 236 -16.32 -15.54 -12.10
N GLU A 237 -16.22 -16.44 -11.10
CA GLU A 237 -17.36 -17.16 -10.53
C GLU A 237 -18.38 -16.23 -9.85
N ASN A 238 -17.91 -15.06 -9.35
CA ASN A 238 -18.76 -14.00 -8.81
C ASN A 238 -19.21 -12.96 -9.86
N GLY A 239 -19.02 -13.26 -11.16
CA GLY A 239 -19.59 -12.47 -12.26
C GLY A 239 -18.73 -11.28 -12.73
N PHE A 240 -17.51 -11.13 -12.26
CA PHE A 240 -16.61 -10.08 -12.73
C PHE A 240 -15.96 -10.46 -14.07
N ALA A 241 -15.93 -9.52 -14.99
CA ALA A 241 -15.28 -9.69 -16.30
C ALA A 241 -13.77 -9.42 -16.18
N VAL A 242 -13.03 -10.41 -15.65
CA VAL A 242 -11.57 -10.33 -15.49
C VAL A 242 -10.88 -10.22 -16.84
N GLY A 243 -9.88 -9.33 -16.96
CA GLY A 243 -9.16 -9.04 -18.20
C GLY A 243 -9.81 -7.93 -19.06
N SER A 244 -11.07 -7.54 -18.78
CA SER A 244 -11.74 -6.48 -19.54
C SER A 244 -12.28 -5.36 -18.64
N ARG A 245 -13.01 -5.71 -17.57
CA ARG A 245 -13.56 -4.74 -16.61
C ARG A 245 -12.87 -4.75 -15.25
N VAL A 246 -12.13 -5.81 -14.95
CA VAL A 246 -11.26 -5.91 -13.78
C VAL A 246 -9.92 -6.43 -14.25
N HIS A 247 -8.84 -5.70 -13.99
CA HIS A 247 -7.49 -6.07 -14.39
C HIS A 247 -6.70 -6.55 -13.17
N VAL A 248 -6.36 -7.83 -13.12
CA VAL A 248 -5.64 -8.44 -12.00
C VAL A 248 -4.21 -8.79 -12.45
N CYS A 249 -3.23 -8.40 -11.65
CA CYS A 249 -1.84 -8.80 -11.84
C CYS A 249 -1.14 -8.95 -10.48
N VAL A 250 0.06 -9.51 -10.47
CA VAL A 250 0.89 -9.67 -9.28
C VAL A 250 2.00 -8.61 -9.29
N ALA A 251 2.21 -7.96 -8.14
CA ALA A 251 3.30 -7.03 -7.95
C ALA A 251 4.65 -7.77 -7.94
N PRO A 252 5.61 -7.39 -8.82
CA PRO A 252 6.91 -8.04 -8.87
C PRO A 252 7.68 -7.90 -7.55
N ARG A 253 8.37 -8.96 -7.13
CA ARG A 253 9.08 -9.00 -5.87
C ARG A 253 10.27 -8.03 -5.80
N CYS A 254 11.08 -7.98 -6.85
CA CYS A 254 12.38 -7.30 -6.83
C CYS A 254 12.54 -6.23 -7.92
N ALA A 255 11.48 -5.92 -8.65
CA ALA A 255 11.48 -4.98 -9.76
C ALA A 255 10.22 -4.13 -9.76
N PRO A 256 10.23 -2.93 -10.35
CA PRO A 256 9.03 -2.12 -10.49
C PRO A 256 7.97 -2.79 -11.37
N SER A 257 6.71 -2.62 -10.99
CA SER A 257 5.55 -3.14 -11.72
C SER A 257 5.20 -2.36 -13.00
N GLY A 258 5.82 -1.19 -13.21
CA GLY A 258 5.26 -0.17 -14.08
C GLY A 258 4.17 0.64 -13.36
N PHE A 259 3.65 1.67 -14.04
CA PHE A 259 2.61 2.54 -13.48
C PHE A 259 1.20 2.07 -13.82
N PHE A 260 0.35 2.07 -12.81
CA PHE A 260 -1.09 1.91 -12.89
C PHE A 260 -1.73 3.27 -12.68
N SER A 261 -2.63 3.69 -13.57
CA SER A 261 -3.25 5.02 -13.53
C SER A 261 -4.70 4.92 -13.07
N ALA A 262 -5.05 5.64 -12.00
CA ALA A 262 -6.43 5.76 -11.54
C ALA A 262 -7.28 6.54 -12.55
N GLY A 263 -8.59 6.28 -12.56
CA GLY A 263 -9.52 6.98 -13.45
C GLY A 263 -9.45 6.58 -14.93
N THR A 264 -8.68 5.55 -15.30
CA THR A 264 -8.57 5.06 -16.67
C THR A 264 -9.04 3.61 -16.80
N VAL A 265 -9.74 3.31 -17.90
CA VAL A 265 -10.08 1.94 -18.30
C VAL A 265 -9.41 1.68 -19.64
N GLY A 266 -8.49 0.70 -19.70
CA GLY A 266 -7.77 0.40 -20.93
C GLY A 266 -7.03 1.59 -21.57
N GLY A 267 -6.56 2.55 -20.76
CA GLY A 267 -5.90 3.78 -21.21
C GLY A 267 -6.84 4.94 -21.56
N LEU A 268 -8.17 4.77 -21.43
CA LEU A 268 -9.16 5.83 -21.65
C LEU A 268 -9.76 6.30 -20.32
N PRO A 269 -10.16 7.59 -20.19
CA PRO A 269 -10.82 8.10 -18.97
C PRO A 269 -12.09 7.31 -18.64
N ASN A 270 -12.26 6.94 -17.38
CA ASN A 270 -13.46 6.26 -16.90
C ASN A 270 -14.61 7.28 -16.75
N THR A 271 -15.63 7.21 -17.60
CA THR A 271 -16.76 8.14 -17.62
C THR A 271 -17.95 7.68 -16.74
N SER A 272 -17.86 6.54 -16.07
CA SER A 272 -18.98 5.94 -15.32
C SER A 272 -19.08 6.36 -13.85
N ARG A 273 -18.35 7.39 -13.40
CA ARG A 273 -18.35 7.85 -12.01
C ARG A 273 -19.60 8.62 -11.65
N THR A 274 -20.35 8.13 -10.64
CA THR A 274 -21.34 8.92 -9.91
C THR A 274 -20.69 9.53 -8.68
N THR A 275 -20.67 10.84 -8.57
CA THR A 275 -20.13 11.61 -7.44
C THR A 275 -20.88 11.26 -6.14
N LYS A 276 -20.35 10.36 -5.33
CA LYS A 276 -20.73 10.24 -3.92
C LYS A 276 -19.57 10.77 -3.08
N GLN A 277 -19.83 11.83 -2.30
CA GLN A 277 -18.87 12.31 -1.31
C GLN A 277 -18.63 11.21 -0.27
N ASP A 278 -17.38 10.78 -0.12
CA ASP A 278 -16.96 9.83 0.90
C ASP A 278 -16.85 10.56 2.25
N PRO A 279 -17.67 10.21 3.26
CA PRO A 279 -17.69 10.91 4.54
C PRO A 279 -16.36 10.81 5.30
N ASP A 280 -15.54 9.79 5.04
CA ASP A 280 -14.29 9.53 5.77
C ASP A 280 -13.13 10.43 5.36
N PHE A 281 -13.23 11.15 4.23
CA PHE A 281 -12.21 12.08 3.74
C PHE A 281 -12.47 13.56 4.07
N ARG A 282 -13.29 13.88 5.08
CA ARG A 282 -13.41 15.26 5.57
C ARG A 282 -12.15 15.65 6.33
N CYS A 283 -11.28 16.40 5.66
CA CYS A 283 -10.07 16.96 6.27
C CYS A 283 -10.45 18.03 7.30
N THR A 284 -10.23 17.77 8.58
CA THR A 284 -10.66 18.67 9.67
C THR A 284 -9.56 19.61 10.16
N SER A 285 -8.38 19.64 9.60
CA SER A 285 -7.35 20.70 9.82
C SER A 285 -5.98 20.25 9.26
N PRO A 286 -5.09 21.18 8.86
CA PRO A 286 -3.70 20.86 8.57
C PRO A 286 -2.99 20.37 9.84
N ILE A 287 -2.08 19.41 9.68
CA ILE A 287 -1.25 18.92 10.79
C ILE A 287 -0.38 20.09 11.28
N PRO A 288 -0.36 20.43 12.59
CA PRO A 288 0.49 21.49 13.10
C PRO A 288 1.97 21.15 12.82
N GLY A 289 2.69 22.02 12.13
CA GLY A 289 4.13 21.89 11.90
C GLY A 289 4.61 22.02 10.46
N ILE A 290 3.71 22.08 9.47
CA ILE A 290 4.11 22.41 8.08
C ILE A 290 3.97 23.92 7.90
N VAL A 291 5.08 24.65 8.03
CA VAL A 291 5.17 26.04 7.58
C VAL A 291 5.22 26.02 6.07
N GLU A 292 4.19 26.58 5.42
CA GLU A 292 4.24 26.90 3.99
C GLU A 292 5.49 27.75 3.75
N GLY A 293 6.40 27.24 2.94
CA GLY A 293 7.60 27.96 2.55
C GLY A 293 7.19 29.21 1.78
N ALA A 294 7.35 30.36 2.44
CA ALA A 294 7.23 31.65 1.80
C ALA A 294 8.16 31.70 0.59
N GLN A 295 7.58 31.95 -0.57
CA GLN A 295 8.31 32.37 -1.76
C GLN A 295 9.00 33.70 -1.44
N GLY A 296 10.30 33.74 -1.53
CA GLY A 296 11.18 34.89 -1.51
C GLY A 296 12.33 34.62 -2.47
#